data_7e5476ee330e185530cebad13c66b2e8
#
_entry.id   7e5476ee330e185530cebad13c66b2e8
#
_cell.length_a   1.000
_cell.length_b   1.000
_cell.length_c   1.000
_cell.angle_alpha   90.00
_cell.angle_beta   90.00
_cell.angle_gamma   90.00
#
_symmetry.space_group_name_H-M   'P 1'
#
loop_
_entity.id
_entity.type
_entity.pdbx_description
1 polymer ?
#
loop_
_entity_poly.entity_id
_entity_poly.type
_entity_poly.pdbx_seq_one_letter_code
_entity_poly.pdbx_strand_id
1 'polypeptide(L)'
;NLISQSEKDTAQTNFDSDLAALNAAQARIKEEQAAERLARLNLENIVITSPIDGIVISRNVEIGQTVAASLQAPTLFTIANDLSEMVIDTNVDEADIGRIEVGQPASMTVDTYPQDPFKGVVLKIYNQPTISQNVVTYNVVINVKNQGLKLRPGMTANVTIIIGQKDNVLKIPNAALRFRPPDLKERVEGPSIHPLSTIWILENDILMPARVKLGISDGQHSEIISGDVKEGQEIAIDINKSTGSSKRPAAFRFY
;
A
#
# COMPACT_ATOMS: atom_id res chain seq x y z
N ASN A 1 2.17 -12.17 93.84
CA ASN A 1 3.39 -11.58 93.24
C ASN A 1 2.99 -10.28 92.55
N LEU A 2 3.21 -9.16 93.29
CA LEU A 2 3.06 -7.82 92.71
C LEU A 2 4.39 -7.43 92.12
N ILE A 3 4.49 -7.45 90.82
CA ILE A 3 5.61 -6.94 90.00
C ILE A 3 5.62 -5.42 90.21
N SER A 4 6.80 -4.85 90.51
CA SER A 4 6.97 -3.40 90.60
C SER A 4 6.61 -2.71 89.28
N GLN A 5 5.96 -1.55 89.37
CA GLN A 5 5.64 -0.75 88.20
C GLN A 5 6.91 -0.44 87.37
N SER A 6 8.02 -0.19 88.01
CA SER A 6 9.33 0.03 87.39
C SER A 6 9.82 -1.18 86.55
N GLU A 7 9.61 -2.41 87.04
CA GLU A 7 9.99 -3.62 86.31
C GLU A 7 9.14 -3.81 85.09
N LYS A 8 7.84 -3.51 85.16
CA LYS A 8 6.94 -3.54 84.01
C LYS A 8 7.34 -2.50 82.95
N ASP A 9 7.63 -1.27 83.38
CA ASP A 9 8.02 -0.20 82.46
C ASP A 9 9.37 -0.51 81.77
N THR A 10 10.31 -1.09 82.55
CA THR A 10 11.60 -1.55 81.99
C THR A 10 11.41 -2.68 80.97
N ALA A 11 10.55 -3.69 81.24
CA ALA A 11 10.25 -4.78 80.33
C ALA A 11 9.56 -4.28 79.07
N GLN A 12 8.64 -3.32 79.22
CA GLN A 12 7.96 -2.70 78.08
C GLN A 12 8.94 -1.94 77.15
N THR A 13 9.83 -1.14 77.77
CA THR A 13 10.87 -0.39 77.01
C THR A 13 11.80 -1.33 76.24
N ASN A 14 12.23 -2.43 76.89
CA ASN A 14 13.06 -3.43 76.24
C ASN A 14 12.31 -4.09 75.07
N PHE A 15 11.03 -4.49 75.25
CA PHE A 15 10.21 -5.05 74.21
C PHE A 15 10.07 -4.08 73.02
N ASP A 16 9.75 -2.81 73.26
CA ASP A 16 9.62 -1.79 72.25
C ASP A 16 10.94 -1.55 71.50
N SER A 17 12.06 -1.58 72.19
CA SER A 17 13.41 -1.50 71.63
C SER A 17 13.73 -2.70 70.73
N ASP A 18 13.42 -3.93 71.17
CA ASP A 18 13.63 -5.15 70.36
C ASP A 18 12.71 -5.20 69.16
N LEU A 19 11.47 -4.73 69.30
CA LEU A 19 10.54 -4.61 68.20
C LEU A 19 11.02 -3.61 67.12
N ALA A 20 11.57 -2.46 67.61
CA ALA A 20 12.17 -1.48 66.69
C ALA A 20 13.40 -2.05 65.97
N ALA A 21 14.26 -2.79 66.73
CA ALA A 21 15.41 -3.47 66.12
C ALA A 21 15.00 -4.54 65.10
N LEU A 22 13.96 -5.31 65.39
CA LEU A 22 13.38 -6.28 64.42
C LEU A 22 12.87 -5.60 63.14
N ASN A 23 12.09 -4.52 63.29
CA ASN A 23 11.59 -3.76 62.16
C ASN A 23 12.72 -3.15 61.33
N ALA A 24 13.76 -2.63 61.96
CA ALA A 24 14.94 -2.12 61.29
C ALA A 24 15.69 -3.22 60.52
N ALA A 25 15.83 -4.41 61.10
CA ALA A 25 16.45 -5.57 60.45
C ALA A 25 15.62 -6.03 59.24
N GLN A 26 14.29 -6.08 59.38
CA GLN A 26 13.40 -6.40 58.27
C GLN A 26 13.46 -5.38 57.14
N ALA A 27 13.55 -4.09 57.45
CA ALA A 27 13.71 -3.05 56.45
C ALA A 27 15.04 -3.20 55.68
N ARG A 28 16.13 -3.51 56.40
CA ARG A 28 17.43 -3.81 55.76
C ARG A 28 17.37 -4.99 54.80
N ILE A 29 16.72 -6.09 55.22
CA ILE A 29 16.56 -7.25 54.34
C ILE A 29 15.85 -6.85 53.04
N LYS A 30 14.78 -6.04 53.10
CA LYS A 30 14.07 -5.55 51.93
C LYS A 30 14.94 -4.66 51.03
N GLU A 31 15.78 -3.82 51.64
CA GLU A 31 16.74 -2.97 50.93
C GLU A 31 17.76 -3.81 50.15
N GLU A 32 18.38 -4.79 50.81
CA GLU A 32 19.36 -5.70 50.18
C GLU A 32 18.74 -6.57 49.11
N GLN A 33 17.49 -7.03 49.29
CA GLN A 33 16.75 -7.75 48.26
C GLN A 33 16.45 -6.86 47.04
N ALA A 34 16.16 -5.58 47.25
CA ALA A 34 15.97 -4.64 46.16
C ALA A 34 17.28 -4.39 45.39
N ALA A 35 18.39 -4.26 46.09
CA ALA A 35 19.72 -4.10 45.50
C ALA A 35 20.15 -5.35 44.70
N GLU A 36 19.92 -6.56 45.25
CA GLU A 36 20.14 -7.81 44.52
C GLU A 36 19.31 -7.88 43.24
N ARG A 37 18.01 -7.55 43.33
CA ARG A 37 17.13 -7.55 42.13
C ARG A 37 17.63 -6.59 41.05
N LEU A 38 18.08 -5.39 41.46
CA LEU A 38 18.64 -4.42 40.50
C LEU A 38 19.91 -4.96 39.85
N ALA A 39 20.82 -5.56 40.61
CA ALA A 39 22.04 -6.15 40.09
C ALA A 39 21.74 -7.31 39.12
N ARG A 40 20.75 -8.14 39.43
CA ARG A 40 20.29 -9.24 38.58
C ARG A 40 19.69 -8.72 37.25
N LEU A 41 18.82 -7.69 37.31
CA LEU A 41 18.26 -7.05 36.13
C LEU A 41 19.35 -6.45 35.24
N ASN A 42 20.35 -5.82 35.83
CA ASN A 42 21.49 -5.28 35.11
C ASN A 42 22.28 -6.39 34.39
N LEU A 43 22.44 -7.54 35.02
CA LEU A 43 23.10 -8.70 34.43
C LEU A 43 22.27 -9.30 33.28
N GLU A 44 20.95 -9.42 33.42
CA GLU A 44 20.06 -9.90 32.37
C GLU A 44 20.08 -8.96 31.16
N ASN A 45 20.16 -7.64 31.38
CA ASN A 45 20.19 -6.65 30.29
C ASN A 45 21.53 -6.62 29.52
N ILE A 46 22.57 -7.33 29.96
CA ILE A 46 23.82 -7.47 29.17
C ILE A 46 23.59 -8.28 27.89
N VAL A 47 22.64 -9.22 27.93
CA VAL A 47 22.31 -10.06 26.76
C VAL A 47 21.06 -9.51 26.12
N ILE A 48 21.21 -8.90 24.93
CA ILE A 48 20.09 -8.41 24.13
C ILE A 48 19.59 -9.55 23.26
N THR A 49 18.35 -9.97 23.50
CA THR A 49 17.69 -11.03 22.73
C THR A 49 16.61 -10.47 21.82
N SER A 50 16.33 -11.16 20.71
CA SER A 50 15.21 -10.82 19.85
C SER A 50 13.88 -11.09 20.58
N PRO A 51 12.90 -10.16 20.54
CA PRO A 51 11.56 -10.39 21.10
C PRO A 51 10.68 -11.26 20.21
N ILE A 52 11.10 -11.53 18.97
CA ILE A 52 10.36 -12.31 17.97
C ILE A 52 11.29 -13.32 17.30
N ASP A 53 10.72 -14.43 16.85
CA ASP A 53 11.39 -15.35 15.94
C ASP A 53 11.37 -14.77 14.53
N GLY A 54 12.45 -14.97 13.75
CA GLY A 54 12.50 -14.43 12.40
C GLY A 54 13.89 -14.48 11.77
N ILE A 55 14.02 -13.80 10.65
CA ILE A 55 15.24 -13.71 9.83
C ILE A 55 15.84 -12.31 10.00
N VAL A 56 17.15 -12.24 10.25
CA VAL A 56 17.87 -10.96 10.31
C VAL A 56 18.00 -10.38 8.91
N ILE A 57 17.37 -9.22 8.67
CA ILE A 57 17.45 -8.48 7.41
C ILE A 57 18.72 -7.62 7.37
N SER A 58 18.99 -6.89 8.46
CA SER A 58 20.17 -6.03 8.55
C SER A 58 20.77 -6.05 9.94
N ARG A 59 22.09 -5.89 9.99
CA ARG A 59 22.87 -5.69 11.20
C ARG A 59 23.59 -4.34 11.07
N ASN A 60 23.26 -3.41 11.98
CA ASN A 60 23.75 -2.03 11.94
C ASN A 60 24.83 -1.77 13.01
N VAL A 61 25.41 -2.82 13.58
CA VAL A 61 26.41 -2.75 14.65
C VAL A 61 27.54 -3.73 14.38
N GLU A 62 28.78 -3.31 14.67
CA GLU A 62 29.96 -4.16 14.53
C GLU A 62 30.50 -4.60 15.88
N ILE A 63 31.27 -5.72 15.88
CA ILE A 63 31.91 -6.22 17.10
C ILE A 63 32.93 -5.18 17.58
N GLY A 64 32.86 -4.83 18.86
CA GLY A 64 33.72 -3.80 19.46
C GLY A 64 33.22 -2.36 19.29
N GLN A 65 32.10 -2.15 18.60
CA GLN A 65 31.50 -0.83 18.46
C GLN A 65 30.80 -0.42 19.76
N THR A 66 31.08 0.79 20.23
CA THR A 66 30.36 1.41 21.34
C THR A 66 29.00 1.93 20.87
N VAL A 67 27.92 1.59 21.58
CA VAL A 67 26.57 2.04 21.29
C VAL A 67 26.13 3.03 22.36
N ALA A 68 25.95 4.30 21.97
CA ALA A 68 25.45 5.34 22.87
C ALA A 68 23.92 5.45 22.75
N ALA A 69 23.20 5.05 23.79
CA ALA A 69 21.73 5.11 23.85
C ALA A 69 21.19 6.32 24.63
N SER A 70 22.03 7.32 24.91
CA SER A 70 21.69 8.43 25.79
C SER A 70 20.70 9.44 25.22
N LEU A 71 20.62 9.60 23.89
CA LEU A 71 19.74 10.57 23.20
C LEU A 71 18.69 9.88 22.32
N GLN A 72 19.07 8.83 21.62
CA GLN A 72 18.18 8.03 20.78
C GLN A 72 18.61 6.57 20.85
N ALA A 73 17.63 5.66 20.94
CA ALA A 73 17.92 4.23 20.84
C ALA A 73 18.32 3.87 19.42
N PRO A 74 19.57 3.45 19.15
CA PRO A 74 19.99 3.07 17.82
C PRO A 74 19.40 1.71 17.42
N THR A 75 19.09 1.55 16.15
CA THR A 75 18.68 0.26 15.59
C THR A 75 19.91 -0.64 15.42
N LEU A 76 19.98 -1.73 16.20
CA LEU A 76 21.09 -2.70 16.13
C LEU A 76 20.84 -3.74 15.03
N PHE A 77 19.65 -4.32 15.00
CA PHE A 77 19.23 -5.34 14.04
C PHE A 77 17.83 -5.04 13.53
N THR A 78 17.58 -5.35 12.27
CA THR A 78 16.23 -5.42 11.70
C THR A 78 15.88 -6.87 11.45
N ILE A 79 14.77 -7.34 12.01
CA ILE A 79 14.33 -8.74 11.94
C ILE A 79 12.95 -8.78 11.32
N ALA A 80 12.76 -9.62 10.29
CA ALA A 80 11.46 -9.94 9.73
C ALA A 80 10.97 -11.27 10.30
N ASN A 81 9.71 -11.32 10.68
CA ASN A 81 9.08 -12.56 11.15
C ASN A 81 8.98 -13.58 10.02
N ASP A 82 8.52 -13.16 8.84
CA ASP A 82 8.39 -13.99 7.65
C ASP A 82 8.64 -13.15 6.39
N LEU A 83 9.30 -13.75 5.41
CA LEU A 83 9.53 -13.15 4.09
C LEU A 83 8.60 -13.73 3.00
N SER A 84 7.75 -14.70 3.35
CA SER A 84 6.77 -15.29 2.42
C SER A 84 5.61 -14.35 2.11
N GLU A 85 5.28 -13.45 3.04
CA GLU A 85 4.32 -12.37 2.88
C GLU A 85 5.02 -11.02 2.96
N MET A 86 4.87 -10.22 1.93
CA MET A 86 5.48 -8.90 1.83
C MET A 86 4.41 -7.83 1.70
N VAL A 87 4.71 -6.65 2.19
CA VAL A 87 3.88 -5.48 1.96
C VAL A 87 4.63 -4.49 1.07
N ILE A 88 3.89 -3.85 0.18
CA ILE A 88 4.41 -2.78 -0.68
C ILE A 88 3.67 -1.51 -0.32
N ASP A 89 4.44 -0.50 0.07
CA ASP A 89 3.95 0.85 0.27
C ASP A 89 4.04 1.59 -1.07
N THR A 90 2.90 1.99 -1.62
CA THR A 90 2.84 2.75 -2.86
C THR A 90 2.14 4.08 -2.64
N ASN A 91 2.64 5.14 -3.28
CA ASN A 91 2.04 6.45 -3.24
C ASN A 91 1.15 6.65 -4.45
N VAL A 92 -0.11 7.00 -4.20
CA VAL A 92 -1.13 7.24 -5.22
C VAL A 92 -1.54 8.71 -5.18
N ASP A 93 -1.68 9.33 -6.34
CA ASP A 93 -2.08 10.72 -6.46
C ASP A 93 -3.52 10.95 -5.98
N GLU A 94 -3.79 12.17 -5.46
CA GLU A 94 -5.11 12.60 -5.00
C GLU A 94 -6.20 12.40 -6.08
N ALA A 95 -5.85 12.57 -7.36
CA ALA A 95 -6.80 12.42 -8.46
C ALA A 95 -7.32 10.98 -8.64
N ASP A 96 -6.53 9.97 -8.22
CA ASP A 96 -6.82 8.56 -8.44
C ASP A 96 -7.27 7.82 -7.18
N ILE A 97 -6.93 8.33 -5.98
CA ILE A 97 -7.22 7.65 -4.71
C ILE A 97 -8.72 7.39 -4.49
N GLY A 98 -9.58 8.28 -4.98
CA GLY A 98 -11.04 8.14 -4.85
C GLY A 98 -11.65 6.94 -5.58
N ARG A 99 -10.86 6.25 -6.43
CA ARG A 99 -11.28 5.04 -7.16
C ARG A 99 -10.70 3.76 -6.59
N ILE A 100 -9.83 3.87 -5.60
CA ILE A 100 -9.15 2.72 -5.00
C ILE A 100 -9.89 2.30 -3.74
N GLU A 101 -10.15 1.00 -3.65
CA GLU A 101 -10.83 0.39 -2.51
C GLU A 101 -10.00 -0.78 -1.96
N VAL A 102 -10.15 -1.03 -0.66
CA VAL A 102 -9.54 -2.20 0.00
C VAL A 102 -10.11 -3.48 -0.62
N GLY A 103 -9.22 -4.44 -0.91
CA GLY A 103 -9.59 -5.69 -1.55
C GLY A 103 -9.42 -5.70 -3.07
N GLN A 104 -9.15 -4.56 -3.71
CA GLN A 104 -8.89 -4.53 -5.15
C GLN A 104 -7.61 -5.30 -5.52
N PRO A 105 -7.63 -6.04 -6.63
CA PRO A 105 -6.45 -6.74 -7.11
C PRO A 105 -5.41 -5.74 -7.64
N ALA A 106 -4.15 -6.04 -7.36
CA ALA A 106 -3.02 -5.31 -7.88
C ALA A 106 -2.02 -6.26 -8.54
N SER A 107 -1.38 -5.79 -9.58
CA SER A 107 -0.26 -6.46 -10.25
C SER A 107 0.98 -5.59 -10.08
N MET A 108 2.13 -6.20 -9.85
CA MET A 108 3.37 -5.46 -9.71
C MET A 108 4.53 -6.18 -10.38
N THR A 109 5.46 -5.40 -10.87
CA THR A 109 6.72 -5.87 -11.40
C THR A 109 7.88 -5.19 -10.68
N VAL A 110 8.94 -5.93 -10.45
CA VAL A 110 10.21 -5.38 -9.92
C VAL A 110 11.25 -5.39 -11.04
N ASP A 111 12.16 -4.43 -11.02
CA ASP A 111 13.17 -4.30 -12.08
C ASP A 111 14.06 -5.54 -12.23
N THR A 112 14.24 -6.28 -11.14
CA THR A 112 14.98 -7.55 -11.15
C THR A 112 14.27 -8.67 -11.89
N TYR A 113 12.94 -8.66 -11.92
CA TYR A 113 12.10 -9.69 -12.56
C TYR A 113 11.00 -9.05 -13.41
N PRO A 114 11.34 -8.40 -14.54
CA PRO A 114 10.37 -7.66 -15.35
C PRO A 114 9.35 -8.55 -16.08
N GLN A 115 9.67 -9.84 -16.26
CA GLN A 115 8.80 -10.80 -16.94
C GLN A 115 7.88 -11.58 -15.98
N ASP A 116 8.13 -11.49 -14.67
CA ASP A 116 7.38 -12.22 -13.65
C ASP A 116 6.50 -11.24 -12.85
N PRO A 117 5.26 -10.96 -13.26
CA PRO A 117 4.38 -10.10 -12.48
C PRO A 117 3.94 -10.80 -11.18
N PHE A 118 4.10 -10.12 -10.07
CA PHE A 118 3.60 -10.56 -8.78
C PHE A 118 2.16 -10.05 -8.59
N LYS A 119 1.30 -10.90 -8.03
CA LYS A 119 -0.09 -10.54 -7.74
C LYS A 119 -0.23 -10.17 -6.26
N GLY A 120 -0.95 -9.11 -6.01
CA GLY A 120 -1.27 -8.64 -4.68
C GLY A 120 -2.69 -8.13 -4.56
N VAL A 121 -3.03 -7.71 -3.37
CA VAL A 121 -4.35 -7.16 -3.04
C VAL A 121 -4.15 -5.92 -2.17
N VAL A 122 -4.93 -4.87 -2.42
CA VAL A 122 -4.94 -3.67 -1.59
C VAL A 122 -5.39 -4.05 -0.17
N LEU A 123 -4.48 -3.92 0.78
CA LEU A 123 -4.72 -4.27 2.18
C LEU A 123 -5.30 -3.09 2.96
N LYS A 124 -4.73 -1.90 2.75
CA LYS A 124 -5.08 -0.70 3.52
C LYS A 124 -4.76 0.56 2.73
N ILE A 125 -5.57 1.59 2.98
CA ILE A 125 -5.35 2.94 2.45
C ILE A 125 -5.19 3.87 3.66
N TYR A 126 -4.11 4.65 3.71
CA TYR A 126 -3.92 5.65 4.74
C TYR A 126 -4.58 6.96 4.34
N ASN A 127 -5.40 7.50 5.25
CA ASN A 127 -6.12 8.76 5.02
C ASN A 127 -5.25 10.01 5.22
N GLN A 128 -4.05 9.84 5.78
CA GLN A 128 -3.11 10.94 5.96
C GLN A 128 -2.35 11.16 4.66
N PRO A 129 -2.47 12.37 4.04
CA PRO A 129 -1.71 12.69 2.84
C PRO A 129 -0.23 12.90 3.15
N THR A 130 0.61 12.55 2.20
CA THR A 130 2.02 12.93 2.16
C THR A 130 2.21 14.00 1.10
N ILE A 131 2.76 15.15 1.48
CA ILE A 131 3.04 16.24 0.54
C ILE A 131 4.53 16.24 0.25
N SER A 132 4.88 15.99 -1.00
CA SER A 132 6.26 16.07 -1.48
C SER A 132 6.31 16.92 -2.73
N GLN A 133 7.18 17.93 -2.76
CA GLN A 133 7.34 18.84 -3.91
C GLN A 133 6.01 19.44 -4.42
N ASN A 134 5.10 19.81 -3.54
CA ASN A 134 3.75 20.30 -3.83
C ASN A 134 2.81 19.27 -4.49
N VAL A 135 3.16 17.99 -4.51
CA VAL A 135 2.27 16.91 -4.95
C VAL A 135 1.68 16.22 -3.73
N VAL A 136 0.35 16.11 -3.70
CA VAL A 136 -0.39 15.42 -2.64
C VAL A 136 -0.58 13.97 -3.04
N THR A 137 -0.07 13.06 -2.23
CA THR A 137 -0.20 11.61 -2.45
C THR A 137 -0.73 10.93 -1.19
N TYR A 138 -1.36 9.79 -1.38
CA TYR A 138 -1.85 8.92 -0.32
C TYR A 138 -1.12 7.58 -0.35
N ASN A 139 -0.71 7.10 0.81
CA ASN A 139 -0.05 5.80 0.91
C ASN A 139 -1.08 4.68 0.87
N VAL A 140 -0.88 3.75 -0.06
CA VAL A 140 -1.67 2.53 -0.23
C VAL A 140 -0.77 1.33 0.02
N VAL A 141 -1.19 0.47 0.93
CA VAL A 141 -0.47 -0.75 1.31
C VAL A 141 -1.05 -1.95 0.57
N ILE A 142 -0.20 -2.67 -0.13
CA ILE A 142 -0.57 -3.84 -0.92
C ILE A 142 0.09 -5.07 -0.32
N ASN A 143 -0.68 -6.09 -0.02
CA ASN A 143 -0.17 -7.38 0.41
C ASN A 143 0.17 -8.26 -0.79
N VAL A 144 1.34 -8.86 -0.76
CA VAL A 144 1.91 -9.67 -1.85
C VAL A 144 2.45 -10.97 -1.31
N LYS A 145 2.11 -12.08 -1.96
CA LYS A 145 2.71 -13.37 -1.68
C LYS A 145 4.05 -13.50 -2.38
N ASN A 146 5.12 -13.62 -1.60
CA ASN A 146 6.48 -13.77 -2.07
C ASN A 146 6.84 -15.24 -2.32
N GLN A 147 6.25 -15.82 -3.35
CA GLN A 147 6.52 -17.22 -3.70
C GLN A 147 7.97 -17.38 -4.16
N GLY A 148 8.66 -18.33 -3.55
CA GLY A 148 10.08 -18.61 -3.86
C GLY A 148 11.05 -17.56 -3.30
N LEU A 149 10.61 -16.68 -2.38
CA LEU A 149 11.44 -15.67 -1.70
C LEU A 149 12.26 -14.78 -2.67
N LYS A 150 11.66 -14.48 -3.85
CA LYS A 150 12.29 -13.65 -4.89
C LYS A 150 12.32 -12.17 -4.50
N LEU A 151 11.29 -11.69 -3.79
CA LEU A 151 11.22 -10.31 -3.33
C LEU A 151 12.05 -10.14 -2.06
N ARG A 152 12.77 -9.03 -1.98
CA ARG A 152 13.56 -8.65 -0.81
C ARG A 152 13.11 -7.29 -0.29
N PRO A 153 13.19 -7.06 1.03
CA PRO A 153 12.94 -5.74 1.60
C PRO A 153 13.84 -4.68 0.94
N GLY A 154 13.28 -3.51 0.65
CA GLY A 154 13.99 -2.40 0.00
C GLY A 154 14.00 -2.44 -1.53
N MET A 155 13.37 -3.43 -2.18
CA MET A 155 13.18 -3.41 -3.63
C MET A 155 12.12 -2.38 -4.03
N THR A 156 12.34 -1.73 -5.17
CA THR A 156 11.35 -0.87 -5.82
C THR A 156 10.48 -1.69 -6.76
N ALA A 157 9.19 -1.42 -6.76
CA ALA A 157 8.21 -2.09 -7.60
C ALA A 157 7.35 -1.08 -8.37
N ASN A 158 7.03 -1.41 -9.62
CA ASN A 158 6.03 -0.72 -10.40
C ASN A 158 4.67 -1.40 -10.17
N VAL A 159 3.73 -0.68 -9.58
CA VAL A 159 2.44 -1.20 -9.16
C VAL A 159 1.33 -0.73 -10.10
N THR A 160 0.47 -1.66 -10.52
CA THR A 160 -0.76 -1.40 -11.26
C THR A 160 -1.94 -1.91 -10.46
N ILE A 161 -2.78 -1.01 -9.95
CA ILE A 161 -4.00 -1.35 -9.21
C ILE A 161 -5.15 -1.44 -10.22
N ILE A 162 -5.90 -2.54 -10.19
CA ILE A 162 -7.02 -2.78 -11.11
C ILE A 162 -8.28 -2.22 -10.46
N ILE A 163 -8.71 -1.03 -10.90
CA ILE A 163 -9.89 -0.33 -10.37
C ILE A 163 -11.22 -0.84 -10.95
N GLY A 164 -11.15 -1.55 -12.06
CA GLY A 164 -12.34 -2.15 -12.67
C GLY A 164 -11.96 -3.12 -13.76
N GLN A 165 -12.67 -4.23 -13.84
CA GLN A 165 -12.53 -5.22 -14.90
C GLN A 165 -13.92 -5.65 -15.34
N LYS A 166 -14.10 -5.76 -16.65
CA LYS A 166 -15.32 -6.32 -17.26
C LYS A 166 -14.92 -7.26 -18.38
N ASP A 167 -15.50 -8.42 -18.37
CA ASP A 167 -15.29 -9.46 -19.37
C ASP A 167 -16.48 -9.48 -20.35
N ASN A 168 -16.25 -9.93 -21.59
CA ASN A 168 -17.27 -10.05 -22.65
C ASN A 168 -18.02 -8.74 -22.95
N VAL A 169 -17.28 -7.64 -23.03
CA VAL A 169 -17.85 -6.33 -23.38
C VAL A 169 -17.44 -5.92 -24.80
N LEU A 170 -18.36 -5.25 -25.48
CA LEU A 170 -18.03 -4.63 -26.75
C LEU A 170 -17.10 -3.43 -26.52
N LYS A 171 -15.92 -3.44 -27.14
CA LYS A 171 -14.92 -2.39 -26.99
C LYS A 171 -14.59 -1.72 -28.31
N ILE A 172 -14.29 -0.44 -28.27
CA ILE A 172 -13.85 0.34 -29.43
C ILE A 172 -12.49 1.00 -29.15
N PRO A 173 -11.63 1.13 -30.16
CA PRO A 173 -10.41 1.93 -30.03
C PRO A 173 -10.75 3.40 -29.75
N ASN A 174 -10.04 4.03 -28.82
CA ASN A 174 -10.25 5.45 -28.49
C ASN A 174 -9.95 6.39 -29.68
N ALA A 175 -9.21 5.92 -30.70
CA ALA A 175 -9.01 6.62 -31.96
C ALA A 175 -10.34 6.88 -32.69
N ALA A 176 -11.29 5.93 -32.64
CA ALA A 176 -12.60 6.09 -33.25
C ALA A 176 -13.44 7.21 -32.62
N LEU A 177 -13.26 7.47 -31.32
CA LEU A 177 -13.93 8.57 -30.62
C LEU A 177 -13.42 9.96 -31.04
N ARG A 178 -12.18 10.01 -31.51
CA ARG A 178 -11.52 11.25 -31.95
C ARG A 178 -11.71 11.50 -33.45
N PHE A 179 -12.10 10.49 -34.18
CA PHE A 179 -12.28 10.60 -35.60
C PHE A 179 -13.43 11.56 -35.98
N ARG A 180 -13.19 12.46 -36.92
CA ARG A 180 -14.16 13.39 -37.48
C ARG A 180 -14.04 13.37 -39.03
N PRO A 181 -15.11 13.06 -39.77
CA PRO A 181 -15.08 13.12 -41.23
C PRO A 181 -14.80 14.53 -41.71
N PRO A 182 -13.95 14.73 -42.70
CA PRO A 182 -13.57 16.07 -43.20
C PRO A 182 -14.72 16.84 -43.84
N ASP A 183 -15.72 16.14 -44.38
CA ASP A 183 -16.81 16.75 -45.11
C ASP A 183 -17.96 17.30 -44.24
N LEU A 184 -17.86 17.12 -42.90
CA LEU A 184 -18.87 17.53 -41.91
C LEU A 184 -18.46 18.72 -41.06
N LYS A 185 -17.67 19.66 -41.59
CA LYS A 185 -17.18 20.83 -40.85
C LYS A 185 -18.26 21.79 -40.35
N GLU A 186 -19.54 21.63 -40.68
CA GLU A 186 -20.55 22.67 -40.40
C GLU A 186 -21.79 22.25 -39.60
N ARG A 187 -21.93 21.03 -39.07
CA ARG A 187 -23.26 20.65 -38.52
C ARG A 187 -23.30 19.90 -37.20
N VAL A 188 -22.26 19.89 -36.38
CA VAL A 188 -22.36 19.34 -35.02
C VAL A 188 -21.69 20.32 -34.01
N GLU A 189 -22.18 21.55 -33.98
CA GLU A 189 -22.02 22.47 -32.89
C GLU A 189 -23.32 22.53 -32.08
N GLY A 190 -23.45 21.62 -31.14
CA GLY A 190 -24.34 21.79 -30.00
C GLY A 190 -23.53 21.45 -28.76
N PRO A 191 -23.62 22.21 -27.65
CA PRO A 191 -23.02 21.78 -26.40
C PRO A 191 -23.60 20.42 -26.06
N SER A 192 -22.75 19.38 -26.11
CA SER A 192 -23.15 18.00 -25.79
C SER A 192 -23.47 17.93 -24.29
N ILE A 193 -24.72 18.20 -23.94
CA ILE A 193 -25.28 17.99 -22.59
C ILE A 193 -25.57 16.48 -22.35
N HIS A 194 -25.26 15.62 -23.32
CA HIS A 194 -25.53 14.19 -23.22
C HIS A 194 -24.24 13.37 -23.06
N PRO A 195 -24.26 12.35 -22.19
CA PRO A 195 -23.12 11.44 -21.96
C PRO A 195 -22.90 10.44 -23.14
N LEU A 196 -23.35 10.80 -24.35
CA LEU A 196 -23.25 9.96 -25.55
C LEU A 196 -22.13 10.49 -26.45
N SER A 197 -21.21 9.62 -26.79
CA SER A 197 -20.17 9.87 -27.77
C SER A 197 -20.66 9.45 -29.16
N THR A 198 -20.20 10.17 -30.22
CA THR A 198 -20.51 9.79 -31.62
C THR A 198 -19.30 9.10 -32.22
N ILE A 199 -19.52 7.95 -32.78
CA ILE A 199 -18.55 7.20 -33.59
C ILE A 199 -19.06 7.08 -35.03
N TRP A 200 -18.18 6.74 -35.96
CA TRP A 200 -18.51 6.64 -37.37
C TRP A 200 -18.35 5.20 -37.84
N ILE A 201 -19.45 4.59 -38.23
CA ILE A 201 -19.52 3.23 -38.77
C ILE A 201 -19.41 3.32 -40.27
N LEU A 202 -18.63 2.45 -40.90
CA LEU A 202 -18.55 2.31 -42.34
C LEU A 202 -19.49 1.22 -42.79
N GLU A 203 -20.54 1.61 -43.50
CA GLU A 203 -21.52 0.69 -44.08
C GLU A 203 -21.69 0.99 -45.58
N ASN A 204 -21.42 0.02 -46.44
CA ASN A 204 -21.47 0.17 -47.90
C ASN A 204 -20.67 1.39 -48.45
N ASP A 205 -19.45 1.59 -47.93
CA ASP A 205 -18.60 2.74 -48.26
C ASP A 205 -19.17 4.12 -47.83
N ILE A 206 -20.22 4.14 -47.00
CA ILE A 206 -20.82 5.37 -46.43
C ILE A 206 -20.54 5.43 -44.93
N LEU A 207 -20.09 6.62 -44.45
CA LEU A 207 -19.89 6.87 -43.02
C LEU A 207 -21.21 7.27 -42.36
N MET A 208 -21.71 6.44 -41.48
CA MET A 208 -22.92 6.69 -40.71
C MET A 208 -22.58 7.03 -39.24
N PRO A 209 -23.15 8.10 -38.69
CA PRO A 209 -22.93 8.43 -37.28
C PRO A 209 -23.73 7.50 -36.37
N ALA A 210 -23.10 6.86 -35.41
CA ALA A 210 -23.75 6.09 -34.35
C ALA A 210 -23.47 6.73 -32.98
N ARG A 211 -24.50 6.85 -32.14
CA ARG A 211 -24.39 7.37 -30.79
C ARG A 211 -24.16 6.20 -29.83
N VAL A 212 -23.13 6.29 -29.04
CA VAL A 212 -22.76 5.25 -28.08
C VAL A 212 -22.56 5.84 -26.67
N LYS A 213 -23.00 5.10 -25.67
CA LYS A 213 -22.70 5.38 -24.27
C LYS A 213 -21.47 4.58 -23.89
N LEU A 214 -20.44 5.28 -23.44
CA LEU A 214 -19.17 4.67 -23.06
C LEU A 214 -19.19 4.24 -21.60
N GLY A 215 -18.44 3.19 -21.30
CA GLY A 215 -18.19 2.69 -19.96
C GLY A 215 -16.74 2.91 -19.54
N ILE A 216 -16.13 1.86 -18.98
CA ILE A 216 -14.74 1.91 -18.55
C ILE A 216 -13.79 2.00 -19.75
N SER A 217 -12.61 2.61 -19.53
CA SER A 217 -11.59 2.75 -20.57
C SER A 217 -10.22 2.38 -19.99
N ASP A 218 -9.42 1.69 -20.82
CA ASP A 218 -8.02 1.34 -20.52
C ASP A 218 -7.02 2.35 -21.12
N GLY A 219 -7.52 3.48 -21.67
CA GLY A 219 -6.70 4.48 -22.34
C GLY A 219 -6.49 4.19 -23.84
N GLN A 220 -6.57 2.95 -24.29
CA GLN A 220 -6.50 2.55 -25.70
C GLN A 220 -7.88 2.21 -26.25
N HIS A 221 -8.71 1.55 -25.46
CA HIS A 221 -10.07 1.15 -25.79
C HIS A 221 -11.05 1.66 -24.76
N SER A 222 -12.31 1.81 -25.17
CA SER A 222 -13.43 2.13 -24.30
C SER A 222 -14.54 1.11 -24.47
N GLU A 223 -15.18 0.73 -23.37
CA GLU A 223 -16.38 -0.11 -23.35
C GLU A 223 -17.56 0.64 -23.99
N ILE A 224 -18.40 -0.08 -24.72
CA ILE A 224 -19.73 0.39 -25.13
C ILE A 224 -20.77 -0.24 -24.22
N ILE A 225 -21.46 0.59 -23.43
CA ILE A 225 -22.56 0.14 -22.56
C ILE A 225 -23.85 0.00 -23.35
N SER A 226 -24.12 0.94 -24.28
CA SER A 226 -25.30 0.94 -25.14
C SER A 226 -25.07 1.81 -26.36
N GLY A 227 -25.75 1.48 -27.47
CA GLY A 227 -25.68 2.19 -28.76
C GLY A 227 -26.05 1.27 -29.91
N ASP A 228 -26.26 1.86 -31.08
CA ASP A 228 -26.60 1.12 -32.31
C ASP A 228 -25.34 0.55 -32.98
N VAL A 229 -24.59 -0.27 -32.27
CA VAL A 229 -23.34 -0.89 -32.72
C VAL A 229 -23.37 -2.38 -32.43
N LYS A 230 -22.97 -3.18 -33.40
CA LYS A 230 -22.90 -4.64 -33.31
C LYS A 230 -21.46 -5.11 -33.46
N GLU A 231 -21.15 -6.24 -32.87
CA GLU A 231 -19.89 -6.93 -33.06
C GLU A 231 -19.65 -7.21 -34.56
N GLY A 232 -18.41 -6.99 -35.03
CA GLY A 232 -18.02 -7.22 -36.43
C GLY A 232 -18.26 -6.05 -37.39
N GLN A 233 -18.87 -4.92 -36.94
CA GLN A 233 -19.01 -3.73 -37.76
C GLN A 233 -17.68 -3.00 -37.95
N GLU A 234 -17.48 -2.37 -39.09
CA GLU A 234 -16.29 -1.58 -39.41
C GLU A 234 -16.45 -0.14 -38.90
N ILE A 235 -15.48 0.33 -38.10
CA ILE A 235 -15.49 1.69 -37.57
C ILE A 235 -14.32 2.48 -38.14
N ALA A 236 -14.58 3.73 -38.49
CA ALA A 236 -13.55 4.66 -38.94
C ALA A 236 -12.69 5.15 -37.78
N ILE A 237 -11.37 4.98 -37.91
CA ILE A 237 -10.39 5.43 -36.92
C ILE A 237 -9.48 6.51 -37.45
N ASP A 238 -9.24 6.54 -38.78
CA ASP A 238 -8.38 7.52 -39.45
C ASP A 238 -8.72 7.59 -40.95
N ILE A 239 -8.22 8.62 -41.64
CA ILE A 239 -8.30 8.76 -43.07
C ILE A 239 -6.96 8.41 -43.68
N ASN A 240 -6.93 7.34 -44.48
CA ASN A 240 -5.73 7.02 -45.24
C ASN A 240 -5.58 8.03 -46.41
N LYS A 241 -4.70 9.00 -46.27
CA LYS A 241 -4.26 9.87 -47.34
C LYS A 241 -3.34 9.10 -48.30
N SER A 242 -3.87 8.16 -49.02
CA SER A 242 -3.12 7.62 -50.17
C SER A 242 -3.02 8.71 -51.23
N THR A 243 -1.82 9.12 -51.54
CA THR A 243 -1.49 9.95 -52.71
C THR A 243 -1.90 9.21 -53.97
N GLY A 244 -3.11 9.46 -54.48
CA GLY A 244 -3.58 8.95 -55.76
C GLY A 244 -4.94 8.26 -55.67
N SER A 245 -6.00 9.00 -56.05
CA SER A 245 -7.27 8.53 -56.55
C SER A 245 -7.98 7.37 -55.81
N SER A 246 -8.52 7.65 -54.74
CA SER A 246 -9.78 7.30 -54.07
C SER A 246 -9.62 7.32 -52.55
N LYS A 247 -10.35 8.26 -51.92
CA LYS A 247 -10.39 8.40 -50.43
C LYS A 247 -11.19 7.22 -49.85
N ARG A 248 -10.54 6.09 -49.54
CA ARG A 248 -11.15 5.06 -48.72
C ARG A 248 -10.78 5.29 -47.25
N PRO A 249 -11.72 5.34 -46.29
CA PRO A 249 -11.42 5.40 -44.86
C PRO A 249 -10.74 4.10 -44.41
N ALA A 250 -9.75 4.23 -43.54
CA ALA A 250 -9.14 3.07 -42.88
C ALA A 250 -10.15 2.49 -41.89
N ALA A 251 -10.54 1.24 -42.11
CA ALA A 251 -11.50 0.55 -41.26
C ALA A 251 -10.82 -0.55 -40.44
N PHE A 252 -11.23 -0.72 -39.20
CA PHE A 252 -10.81 -1.77 -38.29
C PHE A 252 -11.98 -2.74 -38.06
N ARG A 253 -11.72 -4.05 -38.12
CA ARG A 253 -12.71 -5.07 -37.77
C ARG A 253 -12.58 -5.43 -36.29
N PHE A 254 -13.70 -5.59 -35.63
CA PHE A 254 -13.76 -6.11 -34.25
C PHE A 254 -13.48 -7.62 -34.22
N TYR A 255 -12.74 -8.03 -33.20
CA TYR A 255 -12.64 -9.40 -32.73
C TYR A 255 -13.17 -9.50 -31.29
#